data_149f27f8fca062acc0a91724eb08c356
#
_entry.id   149f27f8fca062acc0a91724eb08c356
#
_cell.length_a   1.000
_cell.length_b   1.000
_cell.length_c   1.000
_cell.angle_alpha   90.00
_cell.angle_beta   90.00
_cell.angle_gamma   90.00
#
_symmetry.space_group_name_H-M   'P 1'
#
loop_
_entity.id
_entity.type
_entity.pdbx_description
1 polymer ?
#
loop_
_entity_poly.entity_id
_entity_poly.type
_entity_poly.pdbx_seq_one_letter_code
_entity_poly.pdbx_strand_id
1 'polypeptide(L)'
;TVQDLALETADFVINTPGAGSGQPLVLQKSGSANGESVRTSFVVYDSLGTPLTIDLTFTLQQTSASGGTTWQFVAESNDNDAVSRLIGLGEVTFDATGRFTNATNQSFSITRTNGAVSPLTVNMDFNSGTDAVSSLTDSASNLAAVFQDGSPIGTLSNFSIGEDGRISGSFTNGLTRTIGLVALAKFSNPEGLV
;
A
#
# COMPACT_ATOMS: atom_id res chain seq x y z
N THR A 1 -0.33 7.00 -29.31
CA THR A 1 0.05 5.75 -29.99
C THR A 1 1.19 5.12 -29.22
N VAL A 2 0.93 4.03 -28.52
CA VAL A 2 1.99 3.20 -27.91
C VAL A 2 2.71 2.51 -29.04
N GLN A 3 3.97 2.90 -29.30
CA GLN A 3 4.82 2.18 -30.22
C GLN A 3 5.26 0.88 -29.54
N ASP A 4 4.91 -0.26 -30.12
CA ASP A 4 5.50 -1.55 -29.77
C ASP A 4 6.99 -1.49 -30.12
N LEU A 5 7.85 -1.53 -29.10
CA LEU A 5 9.29 -1.70 -29.28
C LEU A 5 9.47 -3.15 -29.73
N ALA A 6 9.67 -3.35 -31.02
CA ALA A 6 10.00 -4.66 -31.61
C ALA A 6 11.43 -5.07 -31.17
N LEU A 7 11.59 -5.38 -29.89
CA LEU A 7 12.85 -5.89 -29.34
C LEU A 7 12.88 -7.40 -29.50
N GLU A 8 13.90 -7.91 -30.15
CA GLU A 8 14.16 -9.33 -30.26
C GLU A 8 15.13 -9.79 -29.15
N THR A 9 15.04 -11.04 -28.75
CA THR A 9 15.92 -11.62 -27.71
C THR A 9 17.39 -11.58 -28.10
N ALA A 10 17.71 -11.46 -29.40
CA ALA A 10 19.06 -11.31 -29.91
C ALA A 10 19.68 -9.94 -29.65
N ASP A 11 18.85 -8.92 -29.33
CA ASP A 11 19.32 -7.55 -29.12
C ASP A 11 19.93 -7.33 -27.73
N PHE A 12 19.77 -8.31 -26.83
CA PHE A 12 20.28 -8.23 -25.47
C PHE A 12 21.15 -9.41 -25.11
N VAL A 13 22.44 -9.19 -24.96
CA VAL A 13 23.39 -10.17 -24.44
C VAL A 13 23.99 -9.67 -23.16
N ILE A 14 23.80 -10.41 -22.05
CA ILE A 14 24.49 -10.14 -20.79
C ILE A 14 25.90 -10.76 -20.86
N ASN A 15 26.92 -9.93 -20.96
CA ASN A 15 28.29 -10.34 -20.79
C ASN A 15 28.65 -10.27 -19.30
N THR A 16 28.65 -11.40 -18.61
CA THR A 16 29.26 -11.51 -17.28
C THR A 16 30.75 -11.81 -17.42
N PRO A 17 31.66 -10.96 -16.91
CA PRO A 17 33.09 -11.25 -16.94
C PRO A 17 33.38 -12.57 -16.19
N GLY A 18 33.90 -13.57 -16.92
CA GLY A 18 34.34 -14.86 -16.34
C GLY A 18 33.39 -16.05 -16.46
N ALA A 19 32.17 -15.87 -16.93
CA ALA A 19 31.29 -16.97 -17.32
C ALA A 19 31.33 -17.16 -18.84
N GLY A 20 31.66 -18.37 -19.31
CA GLY A 20 31.69 -18.65 -20.74
C GLY A 20 30.35 -18.39 -21.41
N SER A 21 30.38 -17.90 -22.66
CA SER A 21 29.27 -17.56 -23.55
C SER A 21 28.06 -16.91 -22.85
N GLY A 22 27.90 -15.61 -23.04
CA GLY A 22 26.78 -14.82 -22.48
C GLY A 22 25.44 -15.50 -22.73
N GLN A 23 24.64 -15.63 -21.67
CA GLN A 23 23.27 -16.09 -21.81
C GLN A 23 22.42 -14.92 -22.37
N PRO A 24 21.59 -15.17 -23.37
CA PRO A 24 20.69 -14.13 -23.88
C PRO A 24 19.73 -13.69 -22.79
N LEU A 25 19.52 -12.38 -22.66
CA LEU A 25 18.43 -11.84 -21.84
C LEU A 25 17.11 -12.19 -22.52
N VAL A 26 16.38 -13.11 -21.93
CA VAL A 26 15.03 -13.47 -22.44
C VAL A 26 14.03 -12.45 -21.91
N LEU A 27 13.59 -11.56 -22.78
CA LEU A 27 12.45 -10.68 -22.51
C LEU A 27 11.18 -11.37 -22.99
N GLN A 28 10.29 -11.71 -22.07
CA GLN A 28 8.98 -12.25 -22.43
C GLN A 28 7.94 -11.13 -22.34
N LYS A 29 7.15 -10.99 -23.41
CA LYS A 29 5.96 -10.17 -23.39
C LYS A 29 4.93 -10.85 -22.50
N SER A 30 4.67 -10.30 -21.32
CA SER A 30 3.66 -10.82 -20.39
C SER A 30 2.24 -10.35 -20.71
N GLY A 31 2.08 -9.38 -21.61
CA GLY A 31 0.79 -8.85 -22.03
C GLY A 31 0.92 -7.79 -23.12
N SER A 32 -0.20 -7.37 -23.69
CA SER A 32 -0.29 -6.23 -24.62
C SER A 32 -0.98 -5.09 -23.90
N ALA A 33 -0.26 -4.00 -23.65
CA ALA A 33 -0.87 -2.79 -23.13
C ALA A 33 -1.73 -2.15 -24.24
N ASN A 34 -3.01 -1.93 -23.96
CA ASN A 34 -3.92 -1.24 -24.89
C ASN A 34 -3.76 0.30 -24.82
N GLY A 35 -2.72 0.78 -24.16
CA GLY A 35 -2.38 2.20 -24.06
C GLY A 35 -3.16 2.96 -22.99
N GLU A 36 -4.12 2.35 -22.33
CA GLU A 36 -4.84 2.97 -21.22
C GLU A 36 -4.11 2.70 -19.90
N SER A 37 -3.82 3.77 -19.20
CA SER A 37 -3.18 3.69 -17.88
C SER A 37 -3.72 4.78 -16.96
N VAL A 38 -3.77 4.47 -15.67
CA VAL A 38 -4.09 5.44 -14.62
C VAL A 38 -3.04 5.35 -13.52
N ARG A 39 -2.62 6.51 -13.02
CA ARG A 39 -1.65 6.61 -11.94
C ARG A 39 -2.26 7.39 -10.78
N THR A 40 -1.97 6.93 -9.58
CA THR A 40 -2.32 7.62 -8.33
C THR A 40 -1.18 7.49 -7.33
N SER A 41 -1.13 8.40 -6.37
CA SER A 41 -0.22 8.34 -5.24
C SER A 41 -0.99 8.48 -3.96
N PHE A 42 -0.61 7.74 -2.94
CA PHE A 42 -1.19 7.86 -1.60
C PHE A 42 -0.11 7.73 -0.53
N VAL A 43 -0.44 8.18 0.68
CA VAL A 43 0.48 8.17 1.81
C VAL A 43 0.04 7.10 2.81
N VAL A 44 0.98 6.29 3.26
CA VAL A 44 0.84 5.39 4.42
C VAL A 44 1.81 5.82 5.52
N TYR A 45 1.62 5.31 6.73
CA TYR A 45 2.49 5.65 7.86
C TYR A 45 3.15 4.39 8.41
N ASP A 46 4.45 4.47 8.72
CA ASP A 46 5.14 3.40 9.42
C ASP A 46 4.78 3.36 10.90
N SER A 47 5.33 2.40 11.66
CA SER A 47 5.03 2.23 13.09
C SER A 47 5.50 3.40 13.98
N LEU A 48 6.33 4.29 13.46
CA LEU A 48 6.76 5.53 14.10
C LEU A 48 5.91 6.75 13.67
N GLY A 49 4.95 6.54 12.73
CA GLY A 49 4.13 7.61 12.18
C GLY A 49 4.81 8.44 11.09
N THR A 50 5.92 7.94 10.53
CA THR A 50 6.60 8.59 9.40
C THR A 50 5.79 8.37 8.11
N PRO A 51 5.47 9.42 7.35
CA PRO A 51 4.75 9.28 6.10
C PRO A 51 5.62 8.64 5.02
N LEU A 52 5.03 7.75 4.23
CA LEU A 52 5.63 7.05 3.11
C LEU A 52 4.73 7.20 1.90
N THR A 53 5.28 7.64 0.78
CA THR A 53 4.51 7.78 -0.46
C THR A 53 4.58 6.52 -1.30
N ILE A 54 3.43 6.04 -1.72
CA ILE A 54 3.29 4.91 -2.63
C ILE A 54 2.69 5.43 -3.93
N ASP A 55 3.40 5.18 -5.02
CA ASP A 55 2.95 5.42 -6.38
C ASP A 55 2.37 4.13 -6.94
N LEU A 56 1.13 4.20 -7.41
CA LEU A 56 0.41 3.07 -7.97
C LEU A 56 0.03 3.36 -9.41
N THR A 57 0.47 2.52 -10.32
CA THR A 57 0.19 2.64 -11.76
C THR A 57 -0.60 1.42 -12.21
N PHE A 58 -1.78 1.62 -12.78
CA PHE A 58 -2.57 0.58 -13.44
C PHE A 58 -2.44 0.72 -14.93
N THR A 59 -2.30 -0.41 -15.61
CA THR A 59 -2.24 -0.48 -17.08
C THR A 59 -3.21 -1.56 -17.56
N LEU A 60 -4.08 -1.21 -18.49
CA LEU A 60 -4.98 -2.16 -19.11
C LEU A 60 -4.17 -3.21 -19.90
N GLN A 61 -4.20 -4.44 -19.42
CA GLN A 61 -3.45 -5.56 -19.97
C GLN A 61 -4.26 -6.30 -21.03
N GLN A 62 -5.55 -6.54 -20.76
CA GLN A 62 -6.41 -7.34 -21.62
C GLN A 62 -7.88 -6.93 -21.50
N THR A 63 -8.57 -6.96 -22.64
CA THR A 63 -10.03 -6.96 -22.69
C THR A 63 -10.48 -8.32 -23.21
N SER A 64 -11.33 -9.01 -22.46
CA SER A 64 -11.85 -10.31 -22.87
C SER A 64 -12.90 -10.19 -23.98
N ALA A 65 -13.10 -11.26 -24.73
CA ALA A 65 -14.15 -11.31 -25.78
C ALA A 65 -15.57 -11.11 -25.21
N SER A 66 -15.77 -11.38 -23.91
CA SER A 66 -17.03 -11.14 -23.20
C SER A 66 -17.16 -9.74 -22.63
N GLY A 67 -16.18 -8.85 -22.85
CA GLY A 67 -16.20 -7.45 -22.41
C GLY A 67 -15.56 -7.17 -21.05
N GLY A 68 -15.14 -8.19 -20.31
CA GLY A 68 -14.42 -7.99 -19.05
C GLY A 68 -12.98 -7.48 -19.27
N THR A 69 -12.42 -6.80 -18.30
CA THR A 69 -11.07 -6.20 -18.38
C THR A 69 -10.14 -6.75 -17.31
N THR A 70 -8.86 -6.87 -17.65
CA THR A 70 -7.78 -7.20 -16.72
C THR A 70 -6.78 -6.05 -16.72
N TRP A 71 -6.49 -5.53 -15.54
CA TRP A 71 -5.55 -4.45 -15.32
C TRP A 71 -4.38 -4.96 -14.50
N GLN A 72 -3.18 -4.69 -14.94
CA GLN A 72 -1.98 -4.90 -14.16
C GLN A 72 -1.69 -3.65 -13.33
N PHE A 73 -1.38 -3.82 -12.06
CA PHE A 73 -0.89 -2.72 -11.25
C PHE A 73 0.57 -2.93 -10.85
N VAL A 74 1.28 -1.82 -10.75
CA VAL A 74 2.65 -1.71 -10.25
C VAL A 74 2.64 -0.74 -9.09
N ALA A 75 3.13 -1.18 -7.94
CA ALA A 75 3.31 -0.34 -6.76
C ALA A 75 4.79 -0.03 -6.56
N GLU A 76 5.14 1.24 -6.44
CA GLU A 76 6.49 1.74 -6.24
C GLU A 76 6.53 2.68 -5.05
N SER A 77 7.66 2.74 -4.36
CA SER A 77 7.90 3.73 -3.32
C SER A 77 9.36 4.17 -3.34
N ASN A 78 9.57 5.47 -3.28
CA ASN A 78 10.91 6.06 -3.06
C ASN A 78 11.36 5.90 -1.61
N ASP A 79 10.42 5.65 -0.70
CA ASP A 79 10.66 5.51 0.73
C ASP A 79 10.98 4.08 1.14
N ASN A 80 11.09 3.16 0.15
CA ASN A 80 11.57 1.80 0.39
C ASN A 80 13.09 1.80 0.55
N ASP A 81 13.58 1.43 1.72
CA ASP A 81 15.03 1.38 2.00
C ASP A 81 15.73 0.16 1.37
N ALA A 82 15.00 -0.72 0.70
CA ALA A 82 15.58 -1.76 -0.14
C ALA A 82 16.11 -1.19 -1.46
N VAL A 83 16.94 -1.98 -2.16
CA VAL A 83 17.55 -1.56 -3.44
C VAL A 83 16.50 -1.28 -4.52
N SER A 84 15.37 -1.99 -4.50
CA SER A 84 14.30 -1.83 -5.48
C SER A 84 13.23 -0.86 -5.01
N ARG A 85 12.83 0.06 -5.88
CA ARG A 85 11.64 0.91 -5.66
C ARG A 85 10.33 0.16 -5.88
N LEU A 86 10.36 -0.92 -6.68
CA LEU A 86 9.22 -1.80 -6.90
C LEU A 86 8.92 -2.56 -5.61
N ILE A 87 7.73 -2.35 -5.07
CA ILE A 87 7.26 -2.96 -3.82
C ILE A 87 6.13 -3.96 -4.03
N GLY A 88 5.43 -3.87 -5.17
CA GLY A 88 4.34 -4.79 -5.50
C GLY A 88 3.99 -4.79 -6.98
N LEU A 89 3.49 -5.95 -7.43
CA LEU A 89 2.98 -6.19 -8.77
C LEU A 89 1.81 -7.15 -8.66
N GLY A 90 0.68 -6.82 -9.27
CA GLY A 90 -0.49 -7.68 -9.27
C GLY A 90 -1.46 -7.34 -10.38
N GLU A 91 -2.63 -7.97 -10.35
CA GLU A 91 -3.67 -7.81 -11.35
C GLU A 91 -5.02 -7.59 -10.67
N VAL A 92 -5.86 -6.80 -11.33
CA VAL A 92 -7.26 -6.59 -10.95
C VAL A 92 -8.12 -6.92 -12.16
N THR A 93 -9.17 -7.69 -11.95
CA THR A 93 -10.10 -8.12 -13.00
C THR A 93 -11.51 -7.60 -12.76
N PHE A 94 -12.15 -7.21 -13.85
CA PHE A 94 -13.52 -6.72 -13.86
C PHE A 94 -14.36 -7.53 -14.85
N ASP A 95 -15.64 -7.66 -14.56
CA ASP A 95 -16.61 -8.28 -15.49
C ASP A 95 -17.00 -7.33 -16.64
N ALA A 96 -17.85 -7.82 -17.56
CA ALA A 96 -18.35 -7.04 -18.69
C ALA A 96 -19.16 -5.79 -18.30
N THR A 97 -19.62 -5.72 -17.07
CA THR A 97 -20.34 -4.54 -16.53
C THR A 97 -19.43 -3.58 -15.78
N GLY A 98 -18.12 -3.88 -15.76
CA GLY A 98 -17.11 -3.09 -15.05
C GLY A 98 -17.06 -3.31 -13.55
N ARG A 99 -17.73 -4.34 -13.02
CA ARG A 99 -17.69 -4.65 -11.58
C ARG A 99 -16.44 -5.45 -11.25
N PHE A 100 -15.86 -5.14 -10.11
CA PHE A 100 -14.74 -5.90 -9.56
C PHE A 100 -15.08 -7.39 -9.41
N THR A 101 -14.19 -8.27 -9.86
CA THR A 101 -14.33 -9.73 -9.72
C THR A 101 -13.22 -10.35 -8.90
N ASN A 102 -11.98 -9.94 -9.12
CA ASN A 102 -10.84 -10.51 -8.41
C ASN A 102 -9.63 -9.56 -8.44
N ALA A 103 -8.76 -9.71 -7.46
CA ALA A 103 -7.42 -9.10 -7.48
C ALA A 103 -6.38 -10.09 -6.94
N THR A 104 -5.16 -10.02 -7.46
CA THR A 104 -4.02 -10.83 -7.04
C THR A 104 -2.95 -9.94 -6.41
N ASN A 105 -2.13 -10.52 -5.52
CA ASN A 105 -0.99 -9.83 -4.89
C ASN A 105 -1.34 -8.46 -4.28
N GLN A 106 -2.47 -8.39 -3.57
CA GLN A 106 -2.96 -7.16 -2.95
C GLN A 106 -2.10 -6.69 -1.76
N SER A 107 -1.17 -7.53 -1.31
CA SER A 107 -0.28 -7.24 -0.19
C SER A 107 1.13 -7.03 -0.69
N PHE A 108 1.78 -5.95 -0.25
CA PHE A 108 3.17 -5.69 -0.54
C PHE A 108 3.90 -5.15 0.69
N SER A 109 5.22 -5.14 0.64
CA SER A 109 6.06 -4.82 1.79
C SER A 109 7.06 -3.72 1.47
N ILE A 110 7.25 -2.81 2.41
CA ILE A 110 8.23 -1.72 2.36
C ILE A 110 9.28 -1.98 3.45
N THR A 111 10.53 -2.07 3.06
CA THR A 111 11.64 -2.21 4.00
C THR A 111 11.95 -0.87 4.65
N ARG A 112 12.10 -0.87 5.99
CA ARG A 112 12.46 0.31 6.77
C ARG A 112 13.74 0.06 7.56
N THR A 113 14.59 1.09 7.64
CA THR A 113 15.86 1.07 8.40
C THR A 113 15.91 2.17 9.47
N ASN A 114 14.85 2.96 9.61
CA ASN A 114 14.74 4.09 10.55
C ASN A 114 14.37 3.69 11.99
N GLY A 115 14.31 2.39 12.29
CA GLY A 115 13.89 1.86 13.59
C GLY A 115 12.39 1.55 13.68
N ALA A 116 11.61 1.82 12.64
CA ALA A 116 10.24 1.34 12.53
C ALA A 116 10.18 -0.19 12.38
N VAL A 117 9.01 -0.75 12.63
CA VAL A 117 8.76 -2.17 12.32
C VAL A 117 9.01 -2.41 10.83
N SER A 118 9.86 -3.39 10.53
CA SER A 118 10.27 -3.70 9.16
C SER A 118 10.19 -5.23 8.92
N PRO A 119 9.63 -5.66 7.76
CA PRO A 119 9.00 -4.83 6.75
C PRO A 119 7.63 -4.27 7.19
N LEU A 120 7.27 -3.08 6.70
CA LEU A 120 5.91 -2.58 6.76
C LEU A 120 5.08 -3.29 5.70
N THR A 121 4.03 -3.99 6.10
CA THR A 121 3.10 -4.62 5.16
C THR A 121 1.91 -3.70 4.90
N VAL A 122 1.63 -3.46 3.62
CA VAL A 122 0.48 -2.69 3.14
C VAL A 122 -0.45 -3.62 2.40
N ASN A 123 -1.73 -3.64 2.80
CA ASN A 123 -2.76 -4.42 2.15
C ASN A 123 -3.71 -3.46 1.42
N MET A 124 -3.90 -3.69 0.12
CA MET A 124 -4.86 -2.94 -0.68
C MET A 124 -6.21 -3.67 -0.69
N ASP A 125 -7.27 -2.94 -0.43
CA ASP A 125 -8.63 -3.44 -0.59
C ASP A 125 -9.31 -2.74 -1.78
N PHE A 126 -9.59 -3.49 -2.82
CA PHE A 126 -10.25 -3.01 -4.03
C PHE A 126 -11.78 -3.20 -4.00
N ASN A 127 -12.31 -3.81 -2.96
CA ASN A 127 -13.73 -4.20 -2.88
C ASN A 127 -14.35 -3.85 -1.52
N SER A 128 -14.06 -2.68 -0.98
CA SER A 128 -14.57 -2.24 0.31
C SER A 128 -16.03 -1.76 0.19
N GLY A 129 -16.97 -2.69 0.26
CA GLY A 129 -18.41 -2.38 0.38
C GLY A 129 -18.95 -1.47 -0.74
N THR A 130 -19.32 -0.23 -0.40
CA THR A 130 -19.86 0.76 -1.36
C THR A 130 -18.79 1.46 -2.20
N ASP A 131 -17.51 1.34 -1.80
CA ASP A 131 -16.38 2.05 -2.41
C ASP A 131 -15.51 1.12 -3.26
N ALA A 132 -16.11 0.07 -3.83
CA ALA A 132 -15.43 -0.85 -4.72
C ALA A 132 -14.93 -0.17 -6.00
N VAL A 133 -13.74 -0.55 -6.44
CA VAL A 133 -13.21 -0.09 -7.72
C VAL A 133 -14.04 -0.65 -8.87
N SER A 134 -14.31 0.18 -9.87
CA SER A 134 -15.03 -0.20 -11.08
C SER A 134 -14.27 0.24 -12.33
N SER A 135 -14.40 -0.53 -13.42
CA SER A 135 -13.83 -0.22 -14.71
C SER A 135 -14.95 0.15 -15.69
N LEU A 136 -15.03 1.44 -16.05
CA LEU A 136 -16.03 1.96 -16.98
C LEU A 136 -15.36 2.30 -18.31
N THR A 137 -15.99 1.94 -19.43
CA THR A 137 -15.41 2.12 -20.78
C THR A 137 -15.59 3.53 -21.34
N ASP A 138 -16.58 4.29 -20.85
CA ASP A 138 -16.97 5.60 -21.39
C ASP A 138 -16.59 6.78 -20.48
N SER A 139 -15.75 6.55 -19.48
CA SER A 139 -15.32 7.57 -18.53
C SER A 139 -13.81 7.68 -18.48
N ALA A 140 -13.30 8.89 -18.25
CA ALA A 140 -11.88 9.07 -17.96
C ALA A 140 -11.48 8.29 -16.70
N SER A 141 -10.37 7.58 -16.78
CA SER A 141 -9.85 6.80 -15.66
C SER A 141 -9.45 7.72 -14.51
N ASN A 142 -10.01 7.50 -13.34
CA ASN A 142 -9.67 8.17 -12.09
C ASN A 142 -9.55 7.15 -10.97
N LEU A 143 -8.48 7.27 -10.21
CA LEU A 143 -8.22 6.41 -9.06
C LEU A 143 -7.72 7.24 -7.90
N ALA A 144 -8.29 7.04 -6.72
CA ALA A 144 -7.84 7.65 -5.49
C ALA A 144 -7.94 6.67 -4.33
N ALA A 145 -7.02 6.76 -3.37
CA ALA A 145 -7.18 6.08 -2.09
C ALA A 145 -8.22 6.83 -1.26
N VAL A 146 -9.29 6.14 -0.85
CA VAL A 146 -10.43 6.73 -0.14
C VAL A 146 -10.24 6.65 1.37
N PHE A 147 -9.50 5.63 1.83
CA PHE A 147 -9.27 5.36 3.24
C PHE A 147 -7.90 4.74 3.48
N GLN A 148 -7.29 5.08 4.61
CA GLN A 148 -6.10 4.42 5.14
C GLN A 148 -6.18 4.39 6.67
N ASP A 149 -5.67 3.34 7.30
CA ASP A 149 -5.76 3.08 8.74
C ASP A 149 -4.54 3.60 9.54
N GLY A 150 -3.49 4.01 8.85
CA GLY A 150 -2.29 4.57 9.46
C GLY A 150 -2.52 5.96 10.07
N SER A 151 -1.67 6.36 10.99
CA SER A 151 -1.74 7.67 11.64
C SER A 151 -0.38 8.34 11.69
N PRO A 152 -0.31 9.66 11.41
CA PRO A 152 0.92 10.42 11.57
C PRO A 152 1.36 10.44 13.03
N ILE A 153 2.63 10.78 13.26
CA ILE A 153 3.16 11.00 14.60
C ILE A 153 2.35 12.09 15.32
N GLY A 154 1.97 11.80 16.58
CA GLY A 154 1.24 12.74 17.43
C GLY A 154 2.00 13.03 18.71
N THR A 155 1.97 14.29 19.15
CA THR A 155 2.44 14.69 20.48
C THR A 155 1.27 14.77 21.43
N LEU A 156 1.50 14.46 22.72
CA LEU A 156 0.48 14.58 23.75
C LEU A 156 0.04 16.05 23.88
N SER A 157 -1.24 16.33 23.61
CA SER A 157 -1.80 17.68 23.72
C SER A 157 -2.52 17.92 25.04
N ASN A 158 -3.17 16.88 25.57
CA ASN A 158 -3.91 16.94 26.83
C ASN A 158 -4.01 15.53 27.44
N PHE A 159 -4.30 15.46 28.75
CA PHE A 159 -4.64 14.21 29.41
C PHE A 159 -5.80 14.40 30.38
N SER A 160 -6.53 13.33 30.64
CA SER A 160 -7.60 13.26 31.64
C SER A 160 -7.46 12.01 32.50
N ILE A 161 -7.92 12.08 33.74
CA ILE A 161 -7.93 10.93 34.65
C ILE A 161 -9.42 10.61 34.90
N GLY A 162 -9.82 9.39 34.54
CA GLY A 162 -11.14 8.87 34.79
C GLY A 162 -11.37 8.50 36.26
N GLU A 163 -12.62 8.34 36.66
CA GLU A 163 -13.01 7.89 38.01
C GLU A 163 -12.49 6.46 38.33
N ASP A 164 -12.19 5.69 37.31
CA ASP A 164 -11.57 4.36 37.36
C ASP A 164 -10.04 4.40 37.54
N GLY A 165 -9.45 5.60 37.69
CA GLY A 165 -8.02 5.80 37.78
C GLY A 165 -7.27 5.68 36.45
N ARG A 166 -7.96 5.51 35.32
CA ARG A 166 -7.35 5.42 33.99
C ARG A 166 -6.93 6.80 33.50
N ILE A 167 -5.69 6.91 33.10
CA ILE A 167 -5.14 8.14 32.49
C ILE A 167 -5.26 7.99 30.98
N SER A 168 -6.06 8.84 30.35
CA SER A 168 -6.26 8.90 28.90
C SER A 168 -5.57 10.14 28.35
N GLY A 169 -4.70 9.95 27.36
CA GLY A 169 -4.01 11.05 26.65
C GLY A 169 -4.66 11.31 25.30
N SER A 170 -4.89 12.58 24.99
CA SER A 170 -5.28 13.05 23.67
C SER A 170 -4.05 13.59 22.94
N PHE A 171 -3.88 13.16 21.69
CA PHE A 171 -2.71 13.49 20.89
C PHE A 171 -3.07 14.44 19.75
N THR A 172 -2.08 15.19 19.25
CA THR A 172 -2.27 16.18 18.17
C THR A 172 -2.72 15.56 16.84
N ASN A 173 -2.54 14.26 16.65
CA ASN A 173 -3.05 13.50 15.50
C ASN A 173 -4.49 13.02 15.65
N GLY A 174 -5.23 13.50 16.66
CA GLY A 174 -6.63 13.16 16.93
C GLY A 174 -6.84 11.83 17.67
N LEU A 175 -5.78 11.07 17.93
CA LEU A 175 -5.90 9.80 18.68
C LEU A 175 -6.01 10.04 20.17
N THR A 176 -6.79 9.17 20.82
CA THR A 176 -6.85 9.07 22.30
C THR A 176 -6.37 7.69 22.71
N ARG A 177 -5.41 7.63 23.65
CA ARG A 177 -4.85 6.37 24.15
C ARG A 177 -4.78 6.38 25.66
N THR A 178 -4.99 5.23 26.28
CA THR A 178 -4.67 5.04 27.70
C THR A 178 -3.14 5.04 27.86
N ILE A 179 -2.62 5.98 28.63
CA ILE A 179 -1.19 6.15 28.87
C ILE A 179 -0.76 5.62 30.23
N GLY A 180 -1.71 5.38 31.13
CA GLY A 180 -1.41 4.83 32.44
C GLY A 180 -2.66 4.51 33.25
N LEU A 181 -2.45 3.92 34.41
CA LEU A 181 -3.47 3.64 35.42
C LEU A 181 -2.94 4.04 36.79
N VAL A 182 -3.72 4.81 37.52
CA VAL A 182 -3.44 5.13 38.93
C VAL A 182 -4.08 4.05 39.78
N ALA A 183 -3.27 3.38 40.62
CA ALA A 183 -3.81 2.45 41.59
C ALA A 183 -4.47 3.25 42.74
N LEU A 184 -5.75 2.98 42.99
CA LEU A 184 -6.49 3.58 44.08
C LEU A 184 -6.71 2.54 45.18
N ALA A 185 -6.32 2.90 46.41
CA ALA A 185 -6.62 2.11 47.58
C ALA A 185 -7.63 2.85 48.47
N LYS A 186 -8.66 2.15 48.91
CA LYS A 186 -9.63 2.65 49.87
C LYS A 186 -9.43 1.92 51.19
N PHE A 187 -9.19 2.71 52.26
CA PHE A 187 -9.04 2.18 53.58
C PHE A 187 -10.33 2.38 54.40
N SER A 188 -10.78 1.35 55.06
CA SER A 188 -11.99 1.41 55.92
C SER A 188 -11.79 2.26 57.17
N ASN A 189 -10.57 2.39 57.61
CA ASN A 189 -10.19 3.22 58.77
C ASN A 189 -8.93 4.05 58.39
N PRO A 190 -9.08 5.28 57.91
CA PRO A 190 -7.96 6.14 57.53
C PRO A 190 -7.11 6.58 58.73
N GLU A 191 -7.70 6.66 59.94
CA GLU A 191 -7.01 7.07 61.17
C GLU A 191 -6.04 6.02 61.71
N GLY A 192 -6.12 4.79 61.17
CA GLY A 192 -5.21 3.69 61.51
C GLY A 192 -3.96 3.60 60.64
N LEU A 193 -3.75 4.53 59.73
CA LEU A 193 -2.53 4.61 58.87
C LEU A 193 -1.45 5.35 59.67
N VAL A 194 -0.46 4.62 60.15
CA VAL A 194 0.74 5.14 60.85
C VAL A 194 1.93 5.05 59.91
#